data_7f8585c08b86916c4a24e37bcc2496c2
#
_entry.id   7f8585c08b86916c4a24e37bcc2496c2
#
_cell.length_a   1.000
_cell.length_b   1.000
_cell.length_c   1.000
_cell.angle_alpha   90.00
_cell.angle_beta   90.00
_cell.angle_gamma   90.00
#
_symmetry.space_group_name_H-M   'P 1'
#
loop_
_entity.id
_entity.type
_entity.pdbx_description
1 polymer ?
#
loop_
_entity_poly.entity_id
_entity_poly.type
_entity_poly.pdbx_seq_one_letter_code
_entity_poly.pdbx_strand_id
1 'polypeptide(L)'
;EGVILCSYGDLLRVPGAQGDTLLKARARGADVRMVYSVDDALEIARANPDRPVVFFAIGFETTTPPTAVAIRQARRERSGNFSVYCNHVLTPPALRALLGGPTPSPSAPPSPLEGEGSGVRGQEIVDGFIGPAHVSTIIGSQPYEFVAAEHGRPLVIAGFEPLDVLRAILMLIRQLNTGEVRVENEYTRAVSAEGNRKAQRIVAEVFALRPTFEWRGLGWLPDSALAIRPEFADWDAEHRFAIPAIRATDHKACACGEVLRGVKHPQDCTVFGTACTPDHPLGSCMVSAEGACAAYYHYGRFRQAAAS
;
A
#
# COMPACT_ATOMS: atom_id res chain seq x y z
N GLU A 1 -24.91 -9.76 -6.70
CA GLU A 1 -25.46 -11.02 -6.16
C GLU A 1 -24.89 -12.19 -6.98
N GLY A 2 -24.49 -13.27 -6.31
CA GLY A 2 -23.92 -14.45 -6.97
C GLY A 2 -22.41 -14.38 -7.26
N VAL A 3 -21.76 -13.26 -7.03
CA VAL A 3 -20.31 -13.08 -7.21
C VAL A 3 -19.56 -13.78 -6.08
N ILE A 4 -18.46 -14.46 -6.42
CA ILE A 4 -17.45 -14.93 -5.47
C ILE A 4 -16.37 -13.86 -5.40
N LEU A 5 -16.17 -13.23 -4.24
CA LEU A 5 -15.13 -12.25 -4.01
C LEU A 5 -13.93 -12.90 -3.33
N CYS A 6 -12.78 -12.85 -3.97
CA CYS A 6 -11.52 -13.36 -3.44
C CYS A 6 -10.57 -12.22 -3.08
N SER A 7 -9.89 -12.29 -1.94
CA SER A 7 -8.80 -11.37 -1.60
C SER A 7 -7.88 -11.92 -0.52
N TYR A 8 -6.79 -11.20 -0.25
CA TYR A 8 -5.85 -11.53 0.82
C TYR A 8 -6.47 -11.30 2.21
N GLY A 9 -5.98 -12.05 3.20
CA GLY A 9 -6.55 -12.07 4.55
C GLY A 9 -6.65 -10.71 5.23
N ASP A 10 -5.64 -9.87 5.08
CA ASP A 10 -5.60 -8.54 5.71
C ASP A 10 -6.72 -7.63 5.21
N LEU A 11 -7.05 -7.69 3.91
CA LEU A 11 -8.14 -6.89 3.36
C LEU A 11 -9.49 -7.21 3.99
N LEU A 12 -9.71 -8.45 4.40
CA LEU A 12 -11.00 -8.86 4.98
C LEU A 12 -11.35 -8.09 6.25
N ARG A 13 -10.35 -7.57 6.96
CA ARG A 13 -10.50 -6.81 8.22
C ARG A 13 -10.50 -5.30 8.02
N VAL A 14 -10.14 -4.81 6.83
CA VAL A 14 -10.09 -3.37 6.56
C VAL A 14 -11.47 -2.75 6.75
N PRO A 15 -11.61 -1.72 7.61
CA PRO A 15 -12.88 -1.05 7.78
C PRO A 15 -13.24 -0.26 6.52
N GLY A 16 -14.39 -0.58 5.95
CA GLY A 16 -15.00 0.14 4.83
C GLY A 16 -15.91 1.28 5.31
N ALA A 17 -16.86 1.67 4.45
CA ALA A 17 -17.86 2.67 4.81
C ALA A 17 -18.66 2.23 6.05
N GLN A 18 -18.91 3.15 6.97
CA GLN A 18 -19.65 2.93 8.22
C GLN A 18 -19.07 1.82 9.11
N GLY A 19 -17.77 1.52 8.97
CA GLY A 19 -17.09 0.48 9.75
C GLY A 19 -17.49 -0.96 9.36
N ASP A 20 -18.08 -1.15 8.19
CA ASP A 20 -18.32 -2.49 7.63
C ASP A 20 -17.00 -3.11 7.13
N THR A 21 -16.93 -4.44 7.06
CA THR A 21 -15.74 -5.18 6.61
C THR A 21 -16.17 -6.36 5.74
N LEU A 22 -15.24 -6.90 4.94
CA LEU A 22 -15.51 -8.12 4.17
C LEU A 22 -15.80 -9.32 5.09
N LEU A 23 -15.22 -9.39 6.30
CA LEU A 23 -15.57 -10.40 7.30
C LEU A 23 -17.03 -10.27 7.75
N LYS A 24 -17.51 -9.05 8.03
CA LYS A 24 -18.91 -8.81 8.38
C LYS A 24 -19.83 -9.13 7.20
N ALA A 25 -19.47 -8.78 5.98
CA ALA A 25 -20.21 -9.15 4.79
C ALA A 25 -20.32 -10.67 4.63
N ARG A 26 -19.21 -11.38 4.83
CA ARG A 26 -19.17 -12.87 4.84
C ARG A 26 -20.08 -13.46 5.91
N ALA A 27 -20.08 -12.90 7.12
CA ALA A 27 -20.96 -13.33 8.21
C ALA A 27 -22.46 -13.14 7.88
N ARG A 28 -22.79 -12.20 6.98
CA ARG A 28 -24.15 -11.98 6.45
C ARG A 28 -24.49 -12.84 5.24
N GLY A 29 -23.60 -13.77 4.85
CA GLY A 29 -23.85 -14.71 3.75
C GLY A 29 -23.24 -14.33 2.40
N ALA A 30 -22.42 -13.26 2.30
CA ALA A 30 -21.67 -12.98 1.08
C ALA A 30 -20.57 -14.04 0.86
N ASP A 31 -20.39 -14.49 -0.39
CA ASP A 31 -19.34 -15.46 -0.73
C ASP A 31 -17.99 -14.73 -0.86
N VAL A 32 -17.36 -14.49 0.28
CA VAL A 32 -16.04 -13.87 0.39
C VAL A 32 -15.03 -14.95 0.78
N ARG A 33 -14.02 -15.15 -0.07
CA ARG A 33 -12.98 -16.16 0.11
C ARG A 33 -11.62 -15.54 0.32
N MET A 34 -10.95 -15.96 1.38
CA MET A 34 -9.55 -15.65 1.60
C MET A 34 -8.69 -16.53 0.70
N VAL A 35 -7.75 -15.91 0.00
CA VAL A 35 -6.78 -16.60 -0.86
C VAL A 35 -5.35 -16.16 -0.49
N TYR A 36 -4.37 -17.01 -0.79
CA TYR A 36 -2.96 -16.73 -0.55
C TYR A 36 -2.25 -16.21 -1.81
N SER A 37 -2.86 -16.46 -2.97
CA SER A 37 -2.35 -15.98 -4.26
C SER A 37 -3.51 -15.59 -5.18
N VAL A 38 -3.21 -14.83 -6.22
CA VAL A 38 -4.19 -14.57 -7.30
C VAL A 38 -4.49 -15.84 -8.08
N ASP A 39 -3.56 -16.79 -8.15
CA ASP A 39 -3.74 -18.07 -8.84
C ASP A 39 -4.83 -18.91 -8.17
N ASP A 40 -4.94 -18.87 -6.82
CA ASP A 40 -6.05 -19.52 -6.10
C ASP A 40 -7.41 -18.97 -6.54
N ALA A 41 -7.50 -17.64 -6.79
CA ALA A 41 -8.73 -17.02 -7.28
C ALA A 41 -9.05 -17.47 -8.72
N LEU A 42 -8.04 -17.66 -9.56
CA LEU A 42 -8.21 -18.18 -10.90
C LEU A 42 -8.63 -19.66 -10.89
N GLU A 43 -8.12 -20.47 -9.98
CA GLU A 43 -8.56 -21.85 -9.76
C GLU A 43 -10.00 -21.91 -9.26
N ILE A 44 -10.39 -21.01 -8.36
CA ILE A 44 -11.79 -20.88 -7.92
C ILE A 44 -12.69 -20.55 -9.12
N ALA A 45 -12.25 -19.70 -10.05
CA ALA A 45 -13.00 -19.37 -11.25
C ALA A 45 -13.18 -20.60 -12.16
N ARG A 46 -12.14 -21.41 -12.35
CA ARG A 46 -12.21 -22.66 -13.12
C ARG A 46 -13.20 -23.68 -12.49
N ALA A 47 -13.21 -23.74 -11.15
CA ALA A 47 -14.10 -24.64 -10.41
C ALA A 47 -15.57 -24.15 -10.35
N ASN A 48 -15.84 -22.90 -10.72
CA ASN A 48 -17.18 -22.29 -10.65
C ASN A 48 -17.52 -21.57 -11.98
N PRO A 49 -17.60 -22.28 -13.14
CA PRO A 49 -17.70 -21.67 -14.45
C PRO A 49 -18.96 -20.80 -14.64
N ASP A 50 -20.03 -21.09 -13.93
CA ASP A 50 -21.31 -20.40 -14.03
C ASP A 50 -21.42 -19.18 -13.09
N ARG A 51 -20.39 -18.90 -12.32
CA ARG A 51 -20.38 -17.80 -11.34
C ARG A 51 -19.26 -16.81 -11.61
N PRO A 52 -19.52 -15.50 -11.55
CA PRO A 52 -18.46 -14.51 -11.61
C PRO A 52 -17.53 -14.63 -10.38
N VAL A 53 -16.23 -14.59 -10.62
CA VAL A 53 -15.20 -14.55 -9.59
C VAL A 53 -14.41 -13.26 -9.75
N VAL A 54 -14.38 -12.47 -8.70
CA VAL A 54 -13.64 -11.21 -8.64
C VAL A 54 -12.49 -11.33 -7.66
N PHE A 55 -11.28 -11.16 -8.12
CA PHE A 55 -10.12 -10.99 -7.26
C PHE A 55 -9.96 -9.51 -6.92
N PHE A 56 -10.15 -9.15 -5.64
CA PHE A 56 -9.86 -7.81 -5.15
C PHE A 56 -8.36 -7.68 -4.91
N ALA A 57 -7.67 -7.12 -5.89
CA ALA A 57 -6.22 -7.00 -5.91
C ALA A 57 -5.77 -5.77 -5.13
N ILE A 58 -5.03 -6.01 -4.06
CA ILE A 58 -4.40 -4.99 -3.21
C ILE A 58 -2.90 -5.20 -3.16
N GLY A 59 -2.19 -4.23 -2.61
CA GLY A 59 -0.76 -4.28 -2.33
C GLY A 59 0.06 -3.43 -3.28
N PHE A 60 1.34 -3.45 -3.01
CA PHE A 60 2.35 -2.66 -3.69
C PHE A 60 2.93 -3.37 -4.91
N GLU A 61 4.07 -2.91 -5.39
CA GLU A 61 4.74 -3.41 -6.59
C GLU A 61 5.06 -4.91 -6.55
N THR A 62 5.16 -5.52 -5.37
CA THR A 62 5.41 -6.95 -5.20
C THR A 62 4.27 -7.84 -5.67
N THR A 63 3.02 -7.36 -5.53
CA THR A 63 1.81 -8.12 -5.86
C THR A 63 1.31 -7.84 -7.28
N THR A 64 1.83 -6.83 -7.96
CA THR A 64 1.42 -6.46 -9.31
C THR A 64 1.85 -7.48 -10.38
N PRO A 65 3.10 -8.04 -10.38
CA PRO A 65 3.50 -9.02 -11.39
C PRO A 65 2.67 -10.31 -11.36
N PRO A 66 2.41 -10.96 -10.19
CA PRO A 66 1.52 -12.12 -10.14
C PRO A 66 0.13 -11.82 -10.70
N THR A 67 -0.46 -10.67 -10.34
CA THR A 67 -1.78 -10.27 -10.84
C THR A 67 -1.77 -10.08 -12.35
N ALA A 68 -0.73 -9.45 -12.90
CA ALA A 68 -0.56 -9.31 -14.35
C ALA A 68 -0.46 -10.68 -15.05
N VAL A 69 0.30 -11.61 -14.47
CA VAL A 69 0.42 -12.99 -15.02
C VAL A 69 -0.94 -13.68 -15.00
N ALA A 70 -1.70 -13.59 -13.92
CA ALA A 70 -3.03 -14.21 -13.82
C ALA A 70 -4.01 -13.64 -14.85
N ILE A 71 -4.05 -12.33 -15.07
CA ILE A 71 -4.89 -11.69 -16.10
C ILE A 71 -4.49 -12.21 -17.51
N ARG A 72 -3.19 -12.27 -17.81
CA ARG A 72 -2.70 -12.82 -19.08
C ARG A 72 -3.07 -14.30 -19.25
N GLN A 73 -3.03 -15.06 -18.16
CA GLN A 73 -3.42 -16.46 -18.17
C GLN A 73 -4.92 -16.61 -18.38
N ALA A 74 -5.75 -15.85 -17.67
CA ALA A 74 -7.19 -15.82 -17.86
C ALA A 74 -7.58 -15.48 -19.32
N ARG A 75 -6.87 -14.50 -19.94
CA ARG A 75 -7.03 -14.17 -21.36
C ARG A 75 -6.70 -15.35 -22.28
N ARG A 76 -5.57 -16.02 -22.05
CA ARG A 76 -5.17 -17.21 -22.86
C ARG A 76 -6.17 -18.35 -22.73
N GLU A 77 -6.69 -18.59 -21.54
CA GLU A 77 -7.65 -19.63 -21.25
C GLU A 77 -9.10 -19.24 -21.61
N ARG A 78 -9.31 -17.96 -21.96
CA ARG A 78 -10.66 -17.39 -22.19
C ARG A 78 -11.57 -17.56 -20.99
N SER A 79 -11.02 -17.42 -19.79
CA SER A 79 -11.76 -17.50 -18.52
C SER A 79 -12.66 -16.27 -18.35
N GLY A 80 -13.84 -16.30 -18.96
CA GLY A 80 -14.76 -15.15 -19.01
C GLY A 80 -15.45 -14.85 -17.68
N ASN A 81 -15.40 -15.75 -16.70
CA ASN A 81 -15.98 -15.54 -15.36
C ASN A 81 -14.98 -14.98 -14.35
N PHE A 82 -13.69 -14.92 -14.65
CA PHE A 82 -12.67 -14.30 -13.80
C PHE A 82 -12.49 -12.83 -14.12
N SER A 83 -12.34 -11.99 -13.11
CA SER A 83 -11.94 -10.59 -13.25
C SER A 83 -11.21 -10.08 -12.02
N VAL A 84 -10.52 -8.96 -12.18
CA VAL A 84 -9.71 -8.32 -11.12
C VAL A 84 -10.25 -6.93 -10.85
N TYR A 85 -10.55 -6.62 -9.59
CA TYR A 85 -10.76 -5.26 -9.11
C TYR A 85 -9.42 -4.70 -8.65
N CYS A 86 -8.84 -3.78 -9.45
CA CYS A 86 -7.45 -3.36 -9.28
C CYS A 86 -7.31 -2.19 -8.31
N ASN A 87 -6.77 -2.48 -7.13
CA ASN A 87 -6.37 -1.49 -6.12
C ASN A 87 -4.86 -1.62 -5.78
N HIS A 88 -4.04 -1.94 -6.77
CA HIS A 88 -2.60 -1.88 -6.61
C HIS A 88 -2.12 -0.44 -6.53
N VAL A 89 -1.30 -0.16 -5.54
CA VAL A 89 -0.71 1.15 -5.25
C VAL A 89 0.81 1.11 -5.36
N LEU A 90 1.44 2.29 -5.49
CA LEU A 90 2.87 2.41 -5.77
C LEU A 90 3.59 3.14 -4.64
N THR A 91 4.73 2.59 -4.25
CA THR A 91 5.55 3.08 -3.13
C THR A 91 6.23 4.43 -3.41
N PRO A 92 6.90 4.67 -4.56
CA PRO A 92 7.61 5.93 -4.78
C PRO A 92 6.71 7.17 -4.76
N PRO A 93 5.51 7.19 -5.40
CA PRO A 93 4.59 8.33 -5.28
C PRO A 93 4.10 8.58 -3.86
N ALA A 94 3.83 7.51 -3.09
CA ALA A 94 3.44 7.64 -1.68
C ALA A 94 4.57 8.25 -0.84
N LEU A 95 5.81 7.80 -1.04
CA LEU A 95 6.98 8.36 -0.36
C LEU A 95 7.19 9.84 -0.74
N ARG A 96 7.01 10.20 -2.01
CA ARG A 96 7.06 11.60 -2.47
C ARG A 96 6.02 12.47 -1.76
N ALA A 97 4.81 11.97 -1.59
CA ALA A 97 3.75 12.67 -0.87
C ALA A 97 4.08 12.84 0.63
N LEU A 98 4.69 11.84 1.26
CA LEU A 98 5.15 11.92 2.66
C LEU A 98 6.24 12.98 2.85
N LEU A 99 7.08 13.17 1.83
CA LEU A 99 8.17 14.16 1.83
C LEU A 99 7.73 15.59 1.43
N GLY A 100 6.43 15.84 1.29
CA GLY A 100 5.93 17.16 0.90
C GLY A 100 6.06 17.45 -0.59
N GLY A 101 5.90 16.42 -1.43
CA GLY A 101 5.84 16.55 -2.90
C GLY A 101 4.69 17.47 -3.35
N PRO A 102 4.68 17.88 -4.63
CA PRO A 102 3.69 18.80 -5.16
C PRO A 102 2.27 18.31 -4.89
N THR A 103 1.44 19.22 -4.40
CA THR A 103 0.01 18.99 -4.18
C THR A 103 -0.67 18.51 -5.47
N PRO A 104 -1.75 17.70 -5.36
CA PRO A 104 -2.48 17.19 -6.52
C PRO A 104 -2.92 18.29 -7.47
N SER A 105 -2.98 17.97 -8.77
CA SER A 105 -3.49 18.86 -9.82
C SER A 105 -4.84 19.48 -9.45
N PRO A 106 -5.12 20.74 -9.86
CA PRO A 106 -6.41 21.41 -9.62
C PRO A 106 -7.64 20.69 -10.15
N SER A 107 -7.46 19.67 -10.99
CA SER A 107 -8.53 18.79 -11.50
C SER A 107 -8.87 17.61 -10.58
N ALA A 108 -8.12 17.38 -9.52
CA ALA A 108 -8.48 16.39 -8.52
C ALA A 108 -9.61 16.93 -7.63
N PRO A 109 -10.59 16.10 -7.24
CA PRO A 109 -11.61 16.55 -6.28
C PRO A 109 -10.92 17.04 -5.00
N PRO A 110 -11.45 18.11 -4.35
CA PRO A 110 -10.83 18.72 -3.18
C PRO A 110 -10.59 17.65 -2.11
N SER A 111 -9.36 17.58 -1.60
CA SER A 111 -9.04 16.74 -0.46
C SER A 111 -9.82 17.22 0.75
N PRO A 112 -10.45 16.31 1.54
CA PRO A 112 -11.10 16.70 2.80
C PRO A 112 -10.14 17.35 3.82
N LEU A 113 -8.83 17.38 3.54
CA LEU A 113 -7.78 18.01 4.35
C LEU A 113 -7.53 19.49 3.97
N GLU A 114 -8.22 20.06 2.97
CA GLU A 114 -8.23 21.51 2.69
C GLU A 114 -9.19 22.27 3.65
N GLY A 115 -9.17 21.95 4.92
CA GLY A 115 -9.56 22.83 5.98
C GLY A 115 -8.34 23.63 6.37
N GLU A 116 -8.31 24.91 5.94
CA GLU A 116 -7.41 25.97 6.38
C GLU A 116 -6.00 25.49 6.82
N GLY A 117 -5.18 25.10 5.85
CA GLY A 117 -3.77 24.84 6.06
C GLY A 117 -3.03 26.15 6.31
N SER A 118 -3.03 26.62 7.55
CA SER A 118 -1.90 27.40 8.02
C SER A 118 -0.66 26.57 7.72
N GLY A 119 0.24 27.11 6.89
CA GLY A 119 1.53 26.50 6.58
C GLY A 119 2.41 26.35 7.81
N VAL A 120 2.04 25.42 8.67
CA VAL A 120 2.96 24.83 9.62
C VAL A 120 3.86 23.94 8.77
N ARG A 121 5.03 24.42 8.39
CA ARG A 121 6.18 23.56 8.17
C ARG A 121 6.35 22.83 9.49
N GLY A 122 5.66 21.69 9.63
CA GLY A 122 5.84 20.78 10.72
C GLY A 122 7.32 20.44 10.75
N GLN A 123 7.94 20.56 11.88
CA GLN A 123 9.34 20.18 12.08
C GLN A 123 9.45 18.74 11.56
N GLU A 124 10.25 18.55 10.50
CA GLU A 124 10.45 17.24 9.90
C GLU A 124 11.14 16.36 10.96
N ILE A 125 10.40 15.38 11.47
CA ILE A 125 10.87 14.49 12.55
C ILE A 125 11.77 13.38 12.00
N VAL A 126 11.78 13.18 10.67
CA VAL A 126 12.48 12.07 10.01
C VAL A 126 13.72 12.57 9.29
N ASP A 127 14.90 12.10 9.71
CA ASP A 127 16.20 12.48 9.14
C ASP A 127 16.63 11.59 7.98
N GLY A 128 16.09 10.37 7.85
CA GLY A 128 16.42 9.42 6.81
C GLY A 128 15.45 8.24 6.75
N PHE A 129 15.58 7.40 5.75
CA PHE A 129 14.63 6.32 5.46
C PHE A 129 15.30 4.97 5.32
N ILE A 130 14.66 3.93 5.87
CA ILE A 130 14.93 2.55 5.50
C ILE A 130 13.96 2.17 4.39
N GLY A 131 14.49 1.93 3.19
CA GLY A 131 13.74 1.57 2.01
C GLY A 131 13.33 0.09 2.01
N PRO A 132 12.15 -0.24 1.43
CA PRO A 132 11.58 -1.58 1.47
C PRO A 132 12.28 -2.54 0.50
N ALA A 133 12.87 -3.63 1.01
CA ALA A 133 13.55 -4.62 0.18
C ALA A 133 12.63 -5.30 -0.84
N HIS A 134 11.46 -5.79 -0.42
CA HIS A 134 10.56 -6.56 -1.31
C HIS A 134 10.12 -5.74 -2.53
N VAL A 135 9.69 -4.51 -2.33
CA VAL A 135 9.33 -3.59 -3.42
C VAL A 135 10.52 -3.35 -4.33
N SER A 136 11.70 -3.11 -3.74
CA SER A 136 12.94 -2.82 -4.47
C SER A 136 13.44 -4.01 -5.29
N THR A 137 13.11 -5.26 -4.95
CA THR A 137 13.39 -6.41 -5.82
C THR A 137 12.66 -6.32 -7.16
N ILE A 138 11.52 -5.64 -7.20
CA ILE A 138 10.74 -5.45 -8.43
C ILE A 138 11.16 -4.17 -9.16
N ILE A 139 11.22 -3.03 -8.47
CA ILE A 139 11.43 -1.73 -9.13
C ILE A 139 12.88 -1.25 -9.14
N GLY A 140 13.76 -1.86 -8.32
CA GLY A 140 15.15 -1.43 -8.16
C GLY A 140 15.33 -0.31 -7.15
N SER A 141 16.57 0.21 -7.05
CA SER A 141 16.90 1.35 -6.20
C SER A 141 16.71 2.70 -6.89
N GLN A 142 16.82 2.77 -8.21
CA GLN A 142 16.72 4.01 -8.98
C GLN A 142 15.44 4.83 -8.71
N PRO A 143 14.24 4.25 -8.57
CA PRO A 143 13.02 5.02 -8.31
C PRO A 143 13.02 5.80 -6.98
N TYR A 144 13.99 5.59 -6.11
CA TYR A 144 14.13 6.31 -4.83
C TYR A 144 15.14 7.46 -4.87
N GLU A 145 15.88 7.63 -5.97
CA GLU A 145 16.94 8.67 -6.09
C GLU A 145 16.43 10.08 -5.79
N PHE A 146 15.15 10.36 -6.05
CA PHE A 146 14.53 11.64 -5.75
C PHE A 146 14.57 11.99 -4.25
N VAL A 147 14.61 10.99 -3.36
CA VAL A 147 14.63 11.21 -1.91
C VAL A 147 15.90 11.96 -1.51
N ALA A 148 17.02 11.56 -2.07
CA ALA A 148 18.31 12.24 -1.87
C ALA A 148 18.40 13.52 -2.70
N ALA A 149 18.09 13.45 -4.00
CA ALA A 149 18.32 14.53 -4.94
C ALA A 149 17.40 15.75 -4.73
N GLU A 150 16.12 15.53 -4.42
CA GLU A 150 15.12 16.59 -4.32
C GLU A 150 14.82 16.99 -2.86
N HIS A 151 14.93 16.04 -1.92
CA HIS A 151 14.55 16.26 -0.53
C HIS A 151 15.72 16.28 0.45
N GLY A 152 16.94 16.00 -0.03
CA GLY A 152 18.14 16.05 0.81
C GLY A 152 18.08 15.05 1.98
N ARG A 153 17.44 13.88 1.80
CA ARG A 153 17.31 12.86 2.84
C ARG A 153 18.01 11.57 2.41
N PRO A 154 18.83 10.95 3.25
CA PRO A 154 19.41 9.65 2.97
C PRO A 154 18.36 8.56 2.99
N LEU A 155 18.51 7.55 2.11
CA LEU A 155 17.70 6.35 2.10
C LEU A 155 18.59 5.13 1.93
N VAL A 156 18.39 4.10 2.75
CA VAL A 156 19.09 2.81 2.61
C VAL A 156 18.07 1.70 2.45
N ILE A 157 18.12 0.98 1.32
CA ILE A 157 17.31 -0.21 1.12
C ILE A 157 17.86 -1.34 1.97
N ALA A 158 17.03 -1.92 2.84
CA ALA A 158 17.41 -2.97 3.76
C ALA A 158 16.62 -4.26 3.53
N GLY A 159 17.26 -5.41 3.73
CA GLY A 159 16.57 -6.69 3.89
C GLY A 159 15.82 -6.77 5.22
N PHE A 160 15.28 -7.95 5.54
CA PHE A 160 14.43 -8.17 6.72
C PHE A 160 15.15 -8.91 7.84
N GLU A 161 16.33 -9.44 7.58
CA GLU A 161 17.11 -10.12 8.61
C GLU A 161 17.68 -9.10 9.62
N PRO A 162 17.84 -9.46 10.89
CA PRO A 162 18.35 -8.53 11.90
C PRO A 162 19.68 -7.87 11.50
N LEU A 163 20.56 -8.60 10.83
CA LEU A 163 21.85 -8.07 10.37
C LEU A 163 21.68 -7.06 9.22
N ASP A 164 20.75 -7.30 8.29
CA ASP A 164 20.45 -6.36 7.21
C ASP A 164 19.94 -5.02 7.77
N VAL A 165 19.02 -5.10 8.74
CA VAL A 165 18.45 -3.91 9.38
C VAL A 165 19.52 -3.14 10.14
N LEU A 166 20.36 -3.82 10.91
CA LEU A 166 21.47 -3.18 11.66
C LEU A 166 22.49 -2.52 10.73
N ARG A 167 22.83 -3.17 9.61
CA ARG A 167 23.73 -2.59 8.59
C ARG A 167 23.11 -1.36 7.94
N ALA A 168 21.83 -1.41 7.56
CA ALA A 168 21.14 -0.27 6.98
C ALA A 168 21.09 0.92 7.94
N ILE A 169 20.81 0.68 9.23
CA ILE A 169 20.86 1.72 10.27
C ILE A 169 22.28 2.31 10.37
N LEU A 170 23.31 1.45 10.39
CA LEU A 170 24.70 1.93 10.43
C LEU A 170 25.06 2.79 9.21
N MET A 171 24.60 2.40 8.00
CA MET A 171 24.81 3.15 6.78
C MET A 171 24.13 4.51 6.84
N LEU A 172 22.86 4.57 7.32
CA LEU A 172 22.14 5.83 7.53
C LEU A 172 22.85 6.74 8.53
N ILE A 173 23.26 6.22 9.68
CA ILE A 173 23.99 6.99 10.69
C ILE A 173 25.31 7.55 10.14
N ARG A 174 26.02 6.78 9.32
CA ARG A 174 27.25 7.26 8.66
C ARG A 174 26.96 8.41 7.72
N GLN A 175 25.94 8.32 6.87
CA GLN A 175 25.54 9.40 5.99
C GLN A 175 25.17 10.67 6.78
N LEU A 176 24.36 10.54 7.83
CA LEU A 176 23.96 11.68 8.69
C LEU A 176 25.18 12.34 9.36
N ASN A 177 26.13 11.54 9.86
CA ASN A 177 27.33 12.07 10.54
C ASN A 177 28.34 12.72 9.58
N THR A 178 28.39 12.28 8.32
CA THR A 178 29.30 12.85 7.32
C THR A 178 28.68 13.96 6.50
N GLY A 179 27.36 14.17 6.63
CA GLY A 179 26.60 15.11 5.79
C GLY A 179 26.43 14.63 4.34
N GLU A 180 26.76 13.37 4.04
CA GLU A 180 26.49 12.77 2.74
C GLU A 180 25.01 12.38 2.63
N VAL A 181 24.42 12.63 1.46
CA VAL A 181 23.01 12.30 1.21
C VAL A 181 22.90 11.54 -0.11
N ARG A 182 22.58 10.25 0.00
CA ARG A 182 22.43 9.39 -1.18
C ARG A 182 21.47 8.23 -0.90
N VAL A 183 21.03 7.58 -1.97
CA VAL A 183 20.33 6.29 -1.89
C VAL A 183 21.37 5.18 -1.92
N GLU A 184 21.39 4.35 -0.86
CA GLU A 184 22.25 3.18 -0.78
C GLU A 184 21.40 1.90 -0.75
N ASN A 185 22.01 0.80 -1.18
CA ASN A 185 21.38 -0.51 -1.18
C ASN A 185 22.23 -1.48 -0.35
N GLU A 186 21.76 -1.79 0.85
CA GLU A 186 22.37 -2.84 1.68
C GLU A 186 22.02 -4.24 1.14
N TYR A 187 20.81 -4.40 0.58
CA TYR A 187 20.29 -5.70 0.15
C TYR A 187 20.72 -6.11 -1.26
N THR A 188 22.03 -5.95 -1.56
CA THR A 188 22.60 -6.16 -2.90
C THR A 188 22.48 -7.59 -3.42
N ARG A 189 22.23 -8.58 -2.54
CA ARG A 189 22.02 -9.98 -2.93
C ARG A 189 20.70 -10.22 -3.67
N ALA A 190 19.73 -9.31 -3.57
CA ALA A 190 18.41 -9.44 -4.18
C ALA A 190 17.92 -8.19 -4.92
N VAL A 191 18.48 -7.03 -4.66
CA VAL A 191 18.08 -5.76 -5.25
C VAL A 191 19.20 -5.24 -6.15
N SER A 192 18.87 -4.99 -7.42
CA SER A 192 19.72 -4.24 -8.36
C SER A 192 19.22 -2.80 -8.53
N ALA A 193 19.98 -1.96 -9.21
CA ALA A 193 19.57 -0.58 -9.50
C ALA A 193 18.29 -0.54 -10.33
N GLU A 194 18.16 -1.40 -11.35
CA GLU A 194 17.05 -1.45 -12.29
C GLU A 194 15.89 -2.35 -11.86
N GLY A 195 16.09 -3.18 -10.82
CA GLY A 195 15.11 -4.16 -10.39
C GLY A 195 14.87 -5.32 -11.38
N ASN A 196 13.71 -5.95 -11.29
CA ASN A 196 13.32 -7.07 -12.14
C ASN A 196 12.64 -6.57 -13.42
N ARG A 197 13.43 -6.34 -14.46
CA ARG A 197 12.92 -5.86 -15.77
C ARG A 197 11.90 -6.77 -16.43
N LYS A 198 11.94 -8.10 -16.15
CA LYS A 198 10.94 -9.05 -16.67
C LYS A 198 9.59 -8.81 -15.99
N ALA A 199 9.57 -8.65 -14.67
CA ALA A 199 8.37 -8.35 -13.92
C ALA A 199 7.79 -6.98 -14.34
N GLN A 200 8.63 -5.95 -14.43
CA GLN A 200 8.23 -4.60 -14.86
C GLN A 200 7.58 -4.61 -16.25
N ARG A 201 8.14 -5.35 -17.21
CA ARG A 201 7.54 -5.47 -18.56
C ARG A 201 6.17 -6.13 -18.54
N ILE A 202 5.98 -7.19 -17.74
CA ILE A 202 4.69 -7.88 -17.62
C ILE A 202 3.66 -6.95 -16.97
N VAL A 203 4.05 -6.19 -15.95
CA VAL A 203 3.19 -5.18 -15.31
C VAL A 203 2.80 -4.09 -16.32
N ALA A 204 3.76 -3.54 -17.06
CA ALA A 204 3.51 -2.49 -18.05
C ALA A 204 2.65 -2.95 -19.24
N GLU A 205 2.64 -4.27 -19.56
CA GLU A 205 1.76 -4.84 -20.59
C GLU A 205 0.28 -4.81 -20.15
N VAL A 206 0.01 -5.08 -18.87
CA VAL A 206 -1.36 -5.27 -18.35
C VAL A 206 -1.92 -4.03 -17.68
N PHE A 207 -1.06 -3.22 -17.05
CA PHE A 207 -1.47 -2.08 -16.27
C PHE A 207 -0.99 -0.75 -16.86
N ALA A 208 -1.72 0.31 -16.54
CA ALA A 208 -1.34 1.70 -16.75
C ALA A 208 -1.44 2.46 -15.44
N LEU A 209 -0.76 3.62 -15.34
CA LEU A 209 -0.91 4.50 -14.19
C LEU A 209 -2.30 5.13 -14.16
N ARG A 210 -2.91 5.20 -12.99
CA ARG A 210 -4.08 6.05 -12.76
C ARG A 210 -3.62 7.50 -12.62
N PRO A 211 -4.30 8.46 -13.25
CA PRO A 211 -3.94 9.89 -13.09
C PRO A 211 -3.95 10.33 -11.64
N THR A 212 -4.87 9.79 -10.84
CA THR A 212 -4.96 10.07 -9.40
C THR A 212 -5.65 8.90 -8.69
N PHE A 213 -5.34 8.73 -7.41
CA PHE A 213 -5.94 7.69 -6.57
C PHE A 213 -6.00 8.16 -5.11
N GLU A 214 -7.09 7.82 -4.41
CA GLU A 214 -7.30 8.20 -3.02
C GLU A 214 -6.60 7.22 -2.06
N TRP A 215 -5.66 7.73 -1.30
CA TRP A 215 -4.97 6.99 -0.24
C TRP A 215 -5.53 7.35 1.12
N ARG A 216 -5.87 6.36 1.92
CA ARG A 216 -6.29 6.57 3.30
C ARG A 216 -5.18 7.22 4.12
N GLY A 217 -5.51 8.33 4.77
CA GLY A 217 -4.55 9.10 5.56
C GLY A 217 -3.63 10.03 4.77
N LEU A 218 -3.54 9.90 3.45
CA LEU A 218 -2.69 10.75 2.59
C LEU A 218 -3.48 11.58 1.58
N GLY A 219 -4.75 11.25 1.33
CA GLY A 219 -5.60 11.93 0.35
C GLY A 219 -5.34 11.49 -1.09
N TRP A 220 -5.62 12.37 -2.05
CA TRP A 220 -5.49 12.10 -3.48
C TRP A 220 -4.07 12.29 -3.96
N LEU A 221 -3.45 11.23 -4.48
CA LEU A 221 -2.07 11.25 -4.96
C LEU A 221 -2.03 10.98 -6.47
N PRO A 222 -1.28 11.80 -7.24
CA PRO A 222 -1.10 11.57 -8.68
C PRO A 222 -0.23 10.34 -8.91
N ASP A 223 -0.51 9.62 -10.01
CA ASP A 223 0.29 8.50 -10.52
C ASP A 223 0.68 7.43 -9.47
N SER A 224 -0.18 7.25 -8.47
CA SER A 224 0.11 6.45 -7.27
C SER A 224 -0.57 5.08 -7.23
N ALA A 225 -1.33 4.73 -8.27
CA ALA A 225 -2.01 3.46 -8.38
C ALA A 225 -2.08 2.99 -9.84
N LEU A 226 -2.46 1.72 -10.01
CA LEU A 226 -2.57 1.08 -11.32
C LEU A 226 -4.04 0.87 -11.71
N ALA A 227 -4.32 0.98 -13.02
CA ALA A 227 -5.54 0.55 -13.67
C ALA A 227 -5.22 -0.54 -14.69
N ILE A 228 -6.17 -1.43 -14.94
CA ILE A 228 -6.05 -2.42 -16.01
C ILE A 228 -6.19 -1.70 -17.35
N ARG A 229 -5.32 -2.04 -18.31
CA ARG A 229 -5.36 -1.44 -19.65
C ARG A 229 -6.62 -1.87 -20.43
N PRO A 230 -7.13 -1.03 -21.34
CA PRO A 230 -8.33 -1.33 -22.14
C PRO A 230 -8.27 -2.65 -22.90
N GLU A 231 -7.06 -3.09 -23.31
CA GLU A 231 -6.85 -4.36 -24.01
C GLU A 231 -7.17 -5.60 -23.14
N PHE A 232 -7.35 -5.40 -21.83
CA PHE A 232 -7.72 -6.40 -20.85
C PHE A 232 -9.05 -6.10 -20.16
N ALA A 233 -9.90 -5.23 -20.72
CA ALA A 233 -11.17 -4.78 -20.14
C ALA A 233 -12.12 -5.94 -19.77
N ASP A 234 -12.08 -7.06 -20.52
CA ASP A 234 -12.88 -8.24 -20.22
C ASP A 234 -12.54 -8.90 -18.88
N TRP A 235 -11.34 -8.62 -18.33
CA TRP A 235 -10.88 -9.09 -17.01
C TRP A 235 -10.81 -7.97 -15.97
N ASP A 236 -11.30 -6.78 -16.29
CA ASP A 236 -11.41 -5.65 -15.38
C ASP A 236 -12.78 -5.62 -14.71
N ALA A 237 -12.81 -5.79 -13.39
CA ALA A 237 -14.07 -5.75 -12.65
C ALA A 237 -14.71 -4.35 -12.64
N GLU A 238 -13.93 -3.28 -12.74
CA GLU A 238 -14.48 -1.91 -12.85
C GLU A 238 -15.21 -1.69 -14.18
N HIS A 239 -14.76 -2.36 -15.23
CA HIS A 239 -15.44 -2.31 -16.54
C HIS A 239 -16.65 -3.25 -16.59
N ARG A 240 -16.58 -4.40 -15.91
CA ARG A 240 -17.62 -5.45 -15.99
C ARG A 240 -18.82 -5.24 -15.10
N PHE A 241 -18.64 -4.55 -13.99
CA PHE A 241 -19.67 -4.39 -12.96
C PHE A 241 -19.92 -2.91 -12.70
N ALA A 242 -21.18 -2.56 -12.48
CA ALA A 242 -21.57 -1.23 -12.01
C ALA A 242 -21.21 -1.12 -10.51
N ILE A 243 -19.95 -0.77 -10.21
CA ILE A 243 -19.48 -0.62 -8.85
C ILE A 243 -19.83 0.78 -8.36
N PRO A 244 -20.64 0.92 -7.28
CA PRO A 244 -20.98 2.24 -6.77
C PRO A 244 -19.76 2.94 -6.18
N ALA A 245 -19.61 4.23 -6.44
CA ALA A 245 -18.60 5.05 -5.81
C ALA A 245 -18.97 5.31 -4.34
N ILE A 246 -18.49 4.46 -3.44
CA ILE A 246 -18.70 4.61 -2.00
C ILE A 246 -17.46 5.24 -1.39
N ARG A 247 -17.59 6.42 -0.79
CA ARG A 247 -16.50 7.03 -0.03
C ARG A 247 -16.46 6.46 1.38
N ALA A 248 -15.33 5.89 1.74
CA ALA A 248 -15.03 5.53 3.12
C ALA A 248 -14.24 6.69 3.75
N THR A 249 -14.84 7.39 4.70
CA THR A 249 -14.13 8.43 5.46
C THR A 249 -13.37 7.78 6.62
N ASP A 250 -12.14 8.24 6.84
CA ASP A 250 -11.38 7.83 8.02
C ASP A 250 -12.08 8.29 9.31
N HIS A 251 -11.88 7.53 10.37
CA HIS A 251 -12.44 7.88 11.67
C HIS A 251 -11.85 9.21 12.17
N LYS A 252 -12.69 10.18 12.49
CA LYS A 252 -12.28 11.56 12.83
C LYS A 252 -11.21 11.66 13.93
N ALA A 253 -11.22 10.73 14.88
CA ALA A 253 -10.24 10.71 15.98
C ALA A 253 -8.94 9.95 15.60
N CYS A 254 -8.85 9.36 14.40
CA CYS A 254 -7.68 8.59 13.97
C CYS A 254 -6.60 9.52 13.40
N ALA A 255 -5.40 9.47 13.97
CA ALA A 255 -4.24 10.25 13.52
C ALA A 255 -3.35 9.46 12.52
N CYS A 256 -3.89 8.48 11.80
CA CYS A 256 -3.11 7.61 10.90
C CYS A 256 -2.26 8.41 9.90
N GLY A 257 -2.82 9.45 9.27
CA GLY A 257 -2.10 10.28 8.30
C GLY A 257 -0.95 11.09 8.93
N GLU A 258 -1.07 11.52 10.18
CA GLU A 258 0.00 12.21 10.91
C GLU A 258 1.10 11.24 11.35
N VAL A 259 0.72 10.03 11.76
CA VAL A 259 1.65 8.94 12.10
C VAL A 259 2.45 8.50 10.87
N LEU A 260 1.80 8.34 9.72
CA LEU A 260 2.48 7.97 8.47
C LEU A 260 3.48 9.03 8.01
N ARG A 261 3.19 10.31 8.25
CA ARG A 261 4.11 11.42 7.98
C ARG A 261 5.20 11.63 9.03
N GLY A 262 5.21 10.85 10.10
CA GLY A 262 6.16 11.01 11.20
C GLY A 262 5.90 12.23 12.10
N VAL A 263 4.77 12.92 11.94
CA VAL A 263 4.40 14.10 12.76
C VAL A 263 3.95 13.72 14.16
N LYS A 264 3.39 12.52 14.30
CA LYS A 264 2.95 11.94 15.57
C LYS A 264 3.48 10.53 15.77
N HIS A 265 3.75 10.17 17.01
CA HIS A 265 3.92 8.76 17.36
C HIS A 265 2.54 8.07 17.50
N PRO A 266 2.45 6.73 17.29
CA PRO A 266 1.20 5.99 17.46
C PRO A 266 0.51 6.25 18.82
N GLN A 267 1.26 6.36 19.89
CA GLN A 267 0.77 6.61 21.25
C GLN A 267 0.12 7.99 21.44
N ASP A 268 0.45 8.97 20.58
CA ASP A 268 -0.13 10.32 20.64
C ASP A 268 -1.54 10.36 20.02
N CYS A 269 -1.95 9.27 19.37
CA CYS A 269 -3.29 9.13 18.82
C CYS A 269 -4.29 8.79 19.94
N THR A 270 -5.31 9.60 20.10
CA THR A 270 -6.30 9.51 21.21
C THR A 270 -7.06 8.18 21.26
N VAL A 271 -7.16 7.47 20.14
CA VAL A 271 -7.85 6.17 20.06
C VAL A 271 -6.89 4.98 20.10
N PHE A 272 -5.57 5.22 20.12
CA PHE A 272 -4.58 4.15 20.11
C PHE A 272 -4.65 3.28 21.36
N GLY A 273 -4.69 1.95 21.18
CA GLY A 273 -4.70 0.98 22.28
C GLY A 273 -5.99 0.95 23.11
N THR A 274 -6.97 1.79 22.79
CA THR A 274 -8.28 1.86 23.42
C THR A 274 -9.37 1.43 22.43
N ALA A 275 -9.94 2.36 21.68
CA ALA A 275 -10.92 2.06 20.64
C ALA A 275 -10.28 1.48 19.36
N CYS A 276 -9.00 1.80 19.08
CA CYS A 276 -8.25 1.30 17.93
C CYS A 276 -7.20 0.28 18.37
N THR A 277 -7.44 -0.98 18.09
CA THR A 277 -6.57 -2.13 18.37
C THR A 277 -6.41 -2.99 17.14
N PRO A 278 -5.45 -3.94 17.08
CA PRO A 278 -5.36 -4.89 15.96
C PRO A 278 -6.63 -5.72 15.72
N ASP A 279 -7.41 -5.98 16.79
CA ASP A 279 -8.70 -6.70 16.67
C ASP A 279 -9.83 -5.79 16.18
N HIS A 280 -9.75 -4.49 16.49
CA HIS A 280 -10.73 -3.47 16.11
C HIS A 280 -10.04 -2.24 15.48
N PRO A 281 -9.45 -2.39 14.28
CA PRO A 281 -8.72 -1.30 13.65
C PRO A 281 -9.67 -0.20 13.18
N LEU A 282 -9.38 1.06 13.52
CA LEU A 282 -10.09 2.24 13.00
C LEU A 282 -9.34 2.88 11.83
N GLY A 283 -8.01 2.84 11.85
CA GLY A 283 -7.15 3.34 10.78
C GLY A 283 -6.36 2.24 10.09
N SER A 284 -5.96 2.48 8.84
CA SER A 284 -5.23 1.51 8.00
C SER A 284 -3.92 1.02 8.63
N CYS A 285 -3.19 1.87 9.34
CA CYS A 285 -1.93 1.50 9.99
C CYS A 285 -2.08 0.58 11.22
N MET A 286 -3.30 0.21 11.63
CA MET A 286 -3.59 -0.78 12.68
C MET A 286 -4.07 -2.13 12.11
N VAL A 287 -4.37 -2.22 10.81
CA VAL A 287 -4.96 -3.42 10.19
C VAL A 287 -3.95 -4.55 10.05
N SER A 288 -2.79 -4.25 9.48
CA SER A 288 -1.69 -5.21 9.26
C SER A 288 -0.65 -5.12 10.36
N ALA A 289 -0.02 -6.24 10.70
CA ALA A 289 1.10 -6.28 11.65
C ALA A 289 2.32 -5.44 11.20
N GLU A 290 2.43 -5.16 9.91
CA GLU A 290 3.47 -4.28 9.32
C GLU A 290 3.12 -2.79 9.43
N GLY A 291 1.87 -2.45 9.75
CA GLY A 291 1.46 -1.06 9.91
C GLY A 291 2.09 -0.40 11.15
N ALA A 292 2.45 0.88 11.06
CA ALA A 292 3.16 1.59 12.10
C ALA A 292 2.46 1.50 13.48
N CYS A 293 1.15 1.69 13.53
CA CYS A 293 0.39 1.59 14.78
C CYS A 293 0.34 0.16 15.31
N ALA A 294 0.13 -0.85 14.45
CA ALA A 294 0.08 -2.25 14.87
C ALA A 294 1.45 -2.72 15.38
N ALA A 295 2.52 -2.38 14.67
CA ALA A 295 3.89 -2.69 15.10
C ALA A 295 4.20 -2.06 16.46
N TYR A 296 3.85 -0.78 16.65
CA TYR A 296 4.05 -0.11 17.95
C TYR A 296 3.17 -0.72 19.05
N TYR A 297 1.93 -1.10 18.74
CA TYR A 297 1.03 -1.77 19.68
C TYR A 297 1.64 -3.08 20.20
N HIS A 298 2.21 -3.90 19.33
CA HIS A 298 2.78 -5.19 19.72
C HIS A 298 4.15 -5.06 20.41
N TYR A 299 5.00 -4.15 19.97
CA TYR A 299 6.41 -4.12 20.37
C TYR A 299 6.81 -2.86 21.15
N GLY A 300 6.07 -1.75 21.06
CA GLY A 300 6.45 -0.45 21.61
C GLY A 300 5.69 -0.01 22.86
N ARG A 301 4.43 -0.43 23.02
CA ARG A 301 3.53 0.10 24.06
C ARG A 301 3.99 -0.11 25.51
N PHE A 302 4.83 -1.10 25.75
CA PHE A 302 5.33 -1.42 27.11
C PHE A 302 6.65 -0.74 27.45
N ARG A 303 7.31 -0.06 26.51
CA ARG A 303 8.62 0.57 26.77
C ARG A 303 8.55 1.78 27.72
N GLN A 304 7.40 2.43 27.86
CA GLN A 304 7.23 3.57 28.75
C GLN A 304 7.06 3.18 30.21
N ALA A 305 6.63 1.96 30.53
CA ALA A 305 6.51 1.47 31.91
C ALA A 305 7.85 1.16 32.60
N ALA A 306 8.95 1.13 31.84
CA ALA A 306 10.30 0.84 32.36
C ALA A 306 11.16 2.11 32.59
N ALA A 307 10.64 3.28 32.25
CA ALA A 307 11.37 4.57 32.35
C ALA A 307 10.80 5.54 33.40
N SER A 308 9.86 5.08 34.26
CA SER A 308 9.30 5.84 35.38
C SER A 308 9.76 5.30 36.72
#